data_5af415dc5ad689202b1adce6e3d9d7e2
#
_entry.id   5af415dc5ad689202b1adce6e3d9d7e2
#
_cell.length_a   1.000
_cell.length_b   1.000
_cell.length_c   1.000
_cell.angle_alpha   90.00
_cell.angle_beta   90.00
_cell.angle_gamma   90.00
#
_symmetry.space_group_name_H-M   'P 1'
#
loop_
_entity.id
_entity.type
_entity.pdbx_description
1 polymer ?
#
loop_
_entity_poly.entity_id
_entity_poly.type
_entity_poly.pdbx_seq_one_letter_code
_entity_poly.pdbx_strand_id
1 'polypeptide(L)'
;MLRAPIVSIVDDDDSVRAAMSSLVRSLGYEACVFASAEAFLESPHLHDTSCLIADIQMPGMNGLDLQSALRARQERIPIIFITAFPEERIRQRAEAAGAVGFFSKPVDGRVIIDCLDTVLRPG
;
A
#
# COMPACT_ATOMS: atom_id res chain seq x y z
N MET A 1 15.79 -16.85 12.99
CA MET A 1 14.89 -17.07 11.84
C MET A 1 14.25 -15.75 11.41
N LEU A 2 14.36 -15.42 10.15
CA LEU A 2 13.80 -14.18 9.64
C LEU A 2 12.31 -14.35 9.34
N ARG A 3 11.52 -13.39 9.79
CA ARG A 3 10.10 -13.37 9.46
C ARG A 3 9.92 -12.84 8.04
N ALA A 4 8.90 -13.35 7.34
CA ALA A 4 8.55 -12.81 6.04
C ALA A 4 8.08 -11.36 6.20
N PRO A 5 8.43 -10.47 5.25
CA PRO A 5 7.90 -9.11 5.27
C PRO A 5 6.38 -9.12 5.21
N ILE A 6 5.76 -8.15 5.87
CA ILE A 6 4.31 -7.97 5.88
C ILE A 6 3.96 -6.87 4.91
N VAL A 7 3.12 -7.17 3.92
CA VAL A 7 2.56 -6.19 3.01
C VAL A 7 1.11 -5.95 3.41
N SER A 8 0.80 -4.74 3.84
CA SER A 8 -0.57 -4.37 4.19
C SER A 8 -1.25 -3.77 2.97
N ILE A 9 -2.53 -4.12 2.78
CA ILE A 9 -3.31 -3.72 1.61
C ILE A 9 -4.56 -3.01 2.09
N VAL A 10 -4.73 -1.75 1.69
CA VAL A 10 -5.87 -0.92 2.08
C VAL A 10 -6.64 -0.54 0.83
N ASP A 11 -7.85 -1.08 0.68
CA ASP A 11 -8.72 -0.79 -0.46
C ASP A 11 -10.14 -1.15 -0.05
N ASP A 12 -11.11 -0.32 -0.41
CA ASP A 12 -12.52 -0.58 -0.08
C ASP A 12 -13.17 -1.60 -1.02
N ASP A 13 -12.50 -2.00 -2.10
CA ASP A 13 -12.99 -3.00 -3.05
C ASP A 13 -12.50 -4.39 -2.66
N ASP A 14 -13.46 -5.29 -2.37
CA ASP A 14 -13.17 -6.67 -1.97
C ASP A 14 -12.33 -7.41 -3.02
N SER A 15 -12.65 -7.21 -4.30
CA SER A 15 -11.96 -7.89 -5.39
C SER A 15 -10.50 -7.47 -5.49
N VAL A 16 -10.24 -6.19 -5.30
CA VAL A 16 -8.87 -5.67 -5.32
C VAL A 16 -8.08 -6.22 -4.13
N ARG A 17 -8.69 -6.23 -2.94
CA ARG A 17 -8.02 -6.79 -1.76
C ARG A 17 -7.65 -8.26 -1.98
N ALA A 18 -8.59 -9.04 -2.52
CA ALA A 18 -8.35 -10.47 -2.76
C ALA A 18 -7.24 -10.67 -3.79
N ALA A 19 -7.26 -9.93 -4.88
CA ALA A 19 -6.26 -10.04 -5.94
C ALA A 19 -4.87 -9.66 -5.44
N MET A 20 -4.77 -8.54 -4.72
CA MET A 20 -3.48 -8.08 -4.18
C MET A 20 -2.96 -9.04 -3.11
N SER A 21 -3.84 -9.55 -2.26
CA SER A 21 -3.45 -10.51 -1.23
C SER A 21 -2.88 -11.79 -1.85
N SER A 22 -3.54 -12.33 -2.88
CA SER A 22 -3.05 -13.51 -3.59
C SER A 22 -1.69 -13.27 -4.21
N LEU A 23 -1.52 -12.13 -4.86
CA LEU A 23 -0.27 -11.76 -5.50
C LEU A 23 0.87 -11.68 -4.46
N VAL A 24 0.63 -10.97 -3.38
CA VAL A 24 1.62 -10.77 -2.31
C VAL A 24 2.04 -12.12 -1.72
N ARG A 25 1.07 -12.97 -1.42
CA ARG A 25 1.36 -14.29 -0.83
C ARG A 25 2.11 -15.19 -1.80
N SER A 26 1.83 -15.07 -3.10
CA SER A 26 2.53 -15.88 -4.11
C SER A 26 4.03 -15.55 -4.16
N LEU A 27 4.42 -14.36 -3.69
CA LEU A 27 5.82 -13.93 -3.64
C LEU A 27 6.51 -14.34 -2.34
N GLY A 28 5.79 -14.98 -1.42
CA GLY A 28 6.35 -15.42 -0.15
C GLY A 28 6.20 -14.41 0.98
N TYR A 29 5.48 -13.31 0.77
CA TYR A 29 5.23 -12.31 1.82
C TYR A 29 3.93 -12.60 2.55
N GLU A 30 3.80 -12.07 3.76
CA GLU A 30 2.54 -12.10 4.48
C GLU A 30 1.68 -10.93 4.03
N ALA A 31 0.37 -11.15 3.90
CA ALA A 31 -0.57 -10.12 3.50
C ALA A 31 -1.56 -9.83 4.63
N CYS A 32 -1.74 -8.56 4.95
CA CYS A 32 -2.78 -8.10 5.87
C CYS A 32 -3.68 -7.15 5.08
N VAL A 33 -4.98 -7.38 5.11
CA VAL A 33 -5.94 -6.61 4.30
C VAL A 33 -6.86 -5.78 5.19
N PHE A 34 -7.18 -4.58 4.70
CA PHE A 34 -8.01 -3.62 5.41
C PHE A 34 -8.98 -2.97 4.44
N ALA A 35 -10.23 -2.80 4.84
CA ALA A 35 -11.26 -2.19 3.99
C ALA A 35 -11.22 -0.66 4.03
N SER A 36 -10.48 -0.07 4.95
CA SER A 36 -10.39 1.38 5.10
C SER A 36 -9.04 1.79 5.67
N ALA A 37 -8.69 3.06 5.46
CA ALA A 37 -7.48 3.64 6.04
C ALA A 37 -7.57 3.67 7.56
N GLU A 38 -8.75 3.98 8.10
CA GLU A 38 -8.98 4.02 9.53
C GLU A 38 -8.71 2.65 10.18
N ALA A 39 -9.19 1.58 9.54
CA ALA A 39 -8.97 0.23 10.05
C ALA A 39 -7.48 -0.11 10.11
N PHE A 40 -6.71 0.32 9.10
CA PHE A 40 -5.27 0.10 9.10
C PHE A 40 -4.59 0.88 10.23
N LEU A 41 -4.97 2.15 10.42
CA LEU A 41 -4.35 2.98 11.46
C LEU A 41 -4.61 2.45 12.87
N GLU A 42 -5.71 1.74 13.06
CA GLU A 42 -6.06 1.14 14.36
C GLU A 42 -5.50 -0.26 14.55
N SER A 43 -4.87 -0.82 13.52
CA SER A 43 -4.41 -2.20 13.56
C SER A 43 -3.12 -2.34 14.37
N PRO A 44 -3.00 -3.44 15.15
CA PRO A 44 -1.72 -3.77 15.79
C PRO A 44 -0.63 -4.13 14.77
N HIS A 45 -1.00 -4.41 13.52
CA HIS A 45 -0.04 -4.76 12.46
C HIS A 45 0.58 -3.54 11.80
N LEU A 46 0.15 -2.34 12.13
CA LEU A 46 0.65 -1.12 11.49
C LEU A 46 2.17 -1.03 11.60
N HIS A 47 2.70 -1.19 12.81
CA HIS A 47 4.15 -1.05 13.06
C HIS A 47 4.97 -2.17 12.45
N ASP A 48 4.34 -3.31 12.15
CA ASP A 48 5.03 -4.45 11.55
C ASP A 48 4.98 -4.43 10.02
N THR A 49 4.26 -3.48 9.44
CA THR A 49 4.09 -3.39 7.99
C THR A 49 5.40 -2.97 7.32
N SER A 50 5.86 -3.78 6.38
CA SER A 50 7.10 -3.50 5.63
C SER A 50 6.82 -2.67 4.37
N CYS A 51 5.63 -2.81 3.80
CA CYS A 51 5.20 -2.02 2.65
C CYS A 51 3.67 -1.95 2.65
N LEU A 52 3.12 -0.82 2.23
CA LEU A 52 1.68 -0.59 2.18
C LEU A 52 1.25 -0.40 0.73
N ILE A 53 0.23 -1.13 0.29
CA ILE A 53 -0.45 -0.90 -0.99
C ILE A 53 -1.80 -0.27 -0.66
N ALA A 54 -2.05 0.94 -1.14
CA ALA A 54 -3.25 1.68 -0.76
C ALA A 54 -3.93 2.31 -1.96
N ASP A 55 -5.27 2.26 -1.95
CA ASP A 55 -6.09 3.01 -2.89
C ASP A 55 -6.08 4.49 -2.49
N ILE A 56 -6.19 5.37 -3.48
CA ILE A 56 -6.33 6.81 -3.23
C ILE A 56 -7.78 7.15 -2.85
N GLN A 57 -8.74 6.73 -3.66
CA GLN A 57 -10.16 7.08 -3.44
C GLN A 57 -10.85 6.03 -2.59
N MET A 58 -11.16 6.42 -1.35
CA MET A 58 -11.92 5.58 -0.42
C MET A 58 -12.88 6.48 0.37
N PRO A 59 -14.03 5.94 0.80
CA PRO A 59 -14.91 6.68 1.70
C PRO A 59 -14.17 7.02 3.00
N GLY A 60 -14.45 8.19 3.54
CA GLY A 60 -13.77 8.67 4.75
C GLY A 60 -12.36 9.12 4.43
N MET A 61 -11.37 8.58 5.13
CA MET A 61 -9.97 8.96 4.92
C MET A 61 -9.48 8.36 3.60
N ASN A 62 -8.95 9.19 2.70
CA ASN A 62 -8.39 8.73 1.42
C ASN A 62 -6.93 8.34 1.59
N GLY A 63 -6.32 7.85 0.49
CA GLY A 63 -4.93 7.37 0.52
C GLY A 63 -3.92 8.46 0.85
N LEU A 64 -4.13 9.69 0.38
CA LEU A 64 -3.23 10.79 0.70
C LEU A 64 -3.35 11.20 2.16
N ASP A 65 -4.58 11.18 2.70
CA ASP A 65 -4.80 11.44 4.12
C ASP A 65 -4.08 10.38 4.98
N LEU A 66 -4.15 9.12 4.55
CA LEU A 66 -3.45 8.03 5.22
C LEU A 66 -1.94 8.26 5.21
N GLN A 67 -1.39 8.65 4.07
CA GLN A 67 0.03 8.96 3.95
C GLN A 67 0.43 10.07 4.92
N SER A 68 -0.37 11.13 4.99
CA SER A 68 -0.10 12.25 5.90
C SER A 68 -0.18 11.82 7.36
N ALA A 69 -1.16 10.96 7.70
CA ALA A 69 -1.30 10.46 9.06
C ALA A 69 -0.11 9.61 9.48
N LEU A 70 0.40 8.78 8.57
CA LEU A 70 1.59 7.95 8.85
C LEU A 70 2.82 8.81 9.07
N ARG A 71 3.00 9.85 8.26
CA ARG A 71 4.11 10.78 8.42
C ARG A 71 4.03 11.52 9.76
N ALA A 72 2.82 11.94 10.15
CA ALA A 72 2.60 12.63 11.42
C ALA A 72 2.94 11.72 12.60
N ARG A 73 2.76 10.41 12.46
CA ARG A 73 3.12 9.42 13.47
C ARG A 73 4.57 8.97 13.38
N GLN A 74 5.32 9.54 12.45
CA GLN A 74 6.73 9.16 12.18
C GLN A 74 6.87 7.70 11.75
N GLU A 75 5.84 7.16 11.13
CA GLU A 75 5.90 5.82 10.52
C GLU A 75 6.48 5.96 9.13
N ARG A 76 7.57 5.24 8.86
CA ARG A 76 8.28 5.32 7.58
C ARG A 76 8.01 4.09 6.73
N ILE A 77 6.74 3.83 6.49
CA ILE A 77 6.31 2.69 5.70
C ILE A 77 6.31 3.09 4.23
N PRO A 78 7.05 2.37 3.35
CA PRO A 78 6.96 2.64 1.92
C PRO A 78 5.54 2.40 1.42
N ILE A 79 5.01 3.32 0.61
CA ILE A 79 3.63 3.23 0.13
C ILE A 79 3.61 3.14 -1.40
N ILE A 80 2.89 2.13 -1.90
CA ILE A 80 2.54 1.98 -3.30
C ILE A 80 1.07 2.36 -3.42
N PHE A 81 0.77 3.41 -4.18
CA PHE A 81 -0.62 3.79 -4.42
C PHE A 81 -1.17 3.16 -5.69
N ILE A 82 -2.43 2.77 -5.64
CA ILE A 82 -3.18 2.34 -6.81
C ILE A 82 -4.46 3.16 -6.87
N THR A 83 -4.95 3.51 -8.07
CA THR A 83 -6.12 4.35 -8.20
C THR A 83 -6.85 4.10 -9.51
N ALA A 84 -8.18 4.11 -9.47
CA ALA A 84 -9.02 4.05 -10.66
C ALA A 84 -9.04 5.39 -11.42
N PHE A 85 -8.69 6.49 -10.74
CA PHE A 85 -8.77 7.84 -11.30
C PHE A 85 -7.41 8.54 -11.14
N PRO A 86 -6.41 8.18 -11.99
CA PRO A 86 -5.09 8.79 -11.87
C PRO A 86 -5.14 10.25 -12.33
N GLU A 87 -4.68 11.13 -11.45
CA GLU A 87 -4.53 12.54 -11.73
C GLU A 87 -3.09 12.94 -11.47
N GLU A 88 -2.50 13.69 -12.39
CA GLU A 88 -1.10 14.07 -12.28
C GLU A 88 -0.79 14.85 -11.00
N ARG A 89 -1.70 15.73 -10.59
CA ARG A 89 -1.52 16.52 -9.38
C ARG A 89 -1.45 15.60 -8.14
N ILE A 90 -2.30 14.58 -8.10
CA ILE A 90 -2.32 13.64 -6.99
C ILE A 90 -1.04 12.79 -7.00
N ARG A 91 -0.61 12.34 -8.17
CA ARG A 91 0.63 11.58 -8.30
C ARG A 91 1.82 12.40 -7.81
N GLN A 92 1.89 13.68 -8.21
CA GLN A 92 2.97 14.56 -7.77
C GLN A 92 2.99 14.74 -6.26
N ARG A 93 1.82 14.92 -5.65
CA ARG A 93 1.73 15.04 -4.19
C ARG A 93 2.17 13.76 -3.48
N ALA A 94 1.72 12.61 -3.99
CA ALA A 94 2.08 11.33 -3.40
C ALA A 94 3.58 11.08 -3.47
N GLU A 95 4.18 11.34 -4.63
CA GLU A 95 5.62 11.13 -4.83
C GLU A 95 6.45 12.13 -4.03
N ALA A 96 6.01 13.39 -3.96
CA ALA A 96 6.70 14.40 -3.17
C ALA A 96 6.69 14.04 -1.68
N ALA A 97 5.68 13.32 -1.23
CA ALA A 97 5.57 12.87 0.16
C ALA A 97 6.20 11.49 0.38
N GLY A 98 6.88 10.94 -0.62
CA GLY A 98 7.70 9.72 -0.46
C GLY A 98 7.10 8.44 -0.99
N ALA A 99 5.99 8.48 -1.73
CA ALA A 99 5.43 7.25 -2.31
C ALA A 99 6.46 6.59 -3.23
N VAL A 100 6.55 5.26 -3.15
CA VAL A 100 7.51 4.50 -3.95
C VAL A 100 6.89 3.97 -5.24
N GLY A 101 5.56 4.06 -5.38
CA GLY A 101 4.86 3.67 -6.60
C GLY A 101 3.52 4.35 -6.68
N PHE A 102 3.02 4.55 -7.91
CA PHE A 102 1.71 5.13 -8.17
C PHE A 102 1.21 4.57 -9.49
N PHE A 103 0.18 3.72 -9.43
CA PHE A 103 -0.27 2.98 -10.60
C PHE A 103 -1.77 3.10 -10.78
N SER A 104 -2.20 3.04 -12.06
CA SER A 104 -3.63 3.08 -12.43
C SER A 104 -4.23 1.69 -12.36
N LYS A 105 -5.50 1.60 -11.93
CA LYS A 105 -6.29 0.37 -12.03
C LYS A 105 -6.86 0.25 -13.45
N PRO A 106 -6.96 -0.94 -14.00
CA PRO A 106 -6.53 -2.23 -13.44
C PRO A 106 -5.01 -2.35 -13.45
N VAL A 107 -4.45 -2.81 -12.33
CA VAL A 107 -2.99 -2.84 -12.17
C VAL A 107 -2.44 -4.13 -12.75
N ASP A 108 -1.38 -4.00 -13.58
CA ASP A 108 -0.62 -5.15 -14.02
C ASP A 108 0.18 -5.68 -12.82
N GLY A 109 -0.03 -6.96 -12.49
CA GLY A 109 0.66 -7.56 -11.35
C GLY A 109 2.16 -7.45 -11.42
N ARG A 110 2.74 -7.40 -12.63
CA ARG A 110 4.19 -7.31 -12.80
C ARG A 110 4.76 -5.99 -12.26
N VAL A 111 4.04 -4.87 -12.40
CA VAL A 111 4.55 -3.61 -11.85
C VAL A 111 4.54 -3.61 -10.34
N ILE A 112 3.55 -4.28 -9.73
CA ILE A 112 3.51 -4.45 -8.28
C ILE A 112 4.66 -5.36 -7.82
N ILE A 113 4.88 -6.47 -8.50
CA ILE A 113 5.98 -7.39 -8.19
C ILE A 113 7.32 -6.67 -8.23
N ASP A 114 7.57 -5.92 -9.30
CA ASP A 114 8.84 -5.19 -9.47
C ASP A 114 9.02 -4.15 -8.36
N CYS A 115 7.95 -3.46 -8.01
CA CYS A 115 8.00 -2.43 -6.98
C CYS A 115 8.26 -3.06 -5.60
N LEU A 116 7.57 -4.14 -5.26
CA LEU A 116 7.79 -4.87 -4.00
C LEU A 116 9.20 -5.43 -3.93
N ASP A 117 9.70 -5.97 -5.03
CA ASP A 117 11.06 -6.49 -5.10
C ASP A 117 12.08 -5.40 -4.79
N THR A 118 11.91 -4.23 -5.38
CA THR A 118 12.81 -3.10 -5.16
C THR A 118 12.79 -2.63 -3.71
N VAL A 119 11.60 -2.56 -3.12
CA VAL A 119 11.39 -2.02 -1.77
C VAL A 119 11.79 -3.03 -0.69
N LEU A 120 11.50 -4.32 -0.88
CA LEU A 120 11.63 -5.33 0.15
C LEU A 120 12.85 -6.23 -0.01
N ARG A 121 13.56 -6.11 -1.11
CA ARG A 121 14.77 -6.91 -1.33
C ARG A 121 15.85 -6.50 -0.34
N PRO A 122 16.44 -7.45 0.38
CA PRO A 122 17.55 -7.11 1.29
C PRO A 122 18.73 -6.57 0.50
N GLY A 123 19.21 -5.49 0.95
CA GLY A 123 20.27 -4.64 0.54
C GLY A 123 21.16 -4.81 -0.53
#